data_c76d9961dacfa98998b31fa2a26d0869
#
_entry.id   c76d9961dacfa98998b31fa2a26d0869
#
_cell.length_a   1.000
_cell.length_b   1.000
_cell.length_c   1.000
_cell.angle_alpha   90.00
_cell.angle_beta   90.00
_cell.angle_gamma   90.00
#
_symmetry.space_group_name_H-M   'P 1'
#
loop_
_entity.id
_entity.type
_entity.pdbx_description
1 polymer ?
#
loop_
_entity_poly.entity_id
_entity_poly.type
_entity_poly.pdbx_seq_one_letter_code
_entity_poly.pdbx_strand_id
1 'polypeptide(L)'
;MTGGDFAMANRMLLGSDQYLAEFQKRLSADKEYAELAKGVDDTYTLVLQAEPDKGVPETMTVGFGINAGRMTAMWKGERETSFILSAPYGVWVDILLGKIGANRAFITRKLKIVGNMPRLLKTAKATERLVEVLRGVPTSLHGKYADQSFG
;
A
#
# COMPACT_ATOMS: atom_id res chain seq x y z
N MET A 1 -8.84 2.42 31.06
CA MET A 1 -8.78 2.16 29.61
C MET A 1 -8.05 0.84 29.39
N THR A 2 -8.66 -0.03 28.62
CA THR A 2 -8.04 -1.30 28.29
C THR A 2 -7.03 -1.12 27.15
N GLY A 3 -6.05 -2.02 27.04
CA GLY A 3 -5.08 -1.98 25.94
C GLY A 3 -5.72 -2.13 24.57
N GLY A 4 -6.85 -2.86 24.47
CA GLY A 4 -7.60 -3.02 23.24
C GLY A 4 -8.22 -1.72 22.74
N ASP A 5 -8.84 -0.96 23.64
CA ASP A 5 -9.43 0.34 23.27
C ASP A 5 -8.36 1.33 22.83
N PHE A 6 -7.23 1.34 23.50
CA PHE A 6 -6.12 2.19 23.14
C PHE A 6 -5.56 1.81 21.75
N ALA A 7 -5.39 0.52 21.47
CA ALA A 7 -4.91 0.04 20.17
C ALA A 7 -5.87 0.43 19.05
N MET A 8 -7.19 0.31 19.24
CA MET A 8 -8.20 0.72 18.26
C MET A 8 -8.15 2.22 17.99
N ALA A 9 -7.96 3.03 19.04
CA ALA A 9 -7.88 4.49 18.91
C ALA A 9 -6.64 4.95 18.10
N ASN A 10 -5.60 4.10 18.01
CA ASN A 10 -4.39 4.40 17.27
C ASN A 10 -4.40 3.90 15.83
N ARG A 11 -5.43 3.18 15.41
CA ARG A 11 -5.55 2.75 14.02
C ARG A 11 -5.89 3.93 13.11
N MET A 12 -5.30 3.91 11.93
CA MET A 12 -5.50 4.96 10.93
C MET A 12 -6.29 4.39 9.76
N LEU A 13 -7.28 5.15 9.28
CA LEU A 13 -8.10 4.71 8.16
C LEU A 13 -7.26 4.60 6.90
N LEU A 14 -7.34 3.45 6.23
CA LEU A 14 -6.58 3.17 5.01
C LEU A 14 -6.77 4.30 3.98
N GLY A 15 -5.67 4.88 3.53
CA GLY A 15 -5.66 5.95 2.54
C GLY A 15 -5.92 7.35 3.08
N SER A 16 -6.17 7.51 4.39
CA SER A 16 -6.30 8.83 5.01
C SER A 16 -4.97 9.58 5.02
N ASP A 17 -5.00 10.89 5.22
CA ASP A 17 -3.78 11.69 5.31
C ASP A 17 -2.88 11.19 6.44
N GLN A 18 -3.48 10.84 7.57
CA GLN A 18 -2.76 10.29 8.71
C GLN A 18 -2.07 8.97 8.38
N TYR A 19 -2.78 8.08 7.68
CA TYR A 19 -2.24 6.80 7.23
C TYR A 19 -1.04 7.00 6.31
N LEU A 20 -1.19 7.87 5.32
CA LEU A 20 -0.13 8.14 4.34
C LEU A 20 1.11 8.76 5.00
N ALA A 21 0.91 9.65 5.96
CA ALA A 21 2.02 10.26 6.71
C ALA A 21 2.78 9.21 7.53
N GLU A 22 2.05 8.29 8.18
CA GLU A 22 2.67 7.21 8.95
C GLU A 22 3.42 6.22 8.07
N PHE A 23 2.86 5.87 6.92
CA PHE A 23 3.53 5.02 5.94
C PHE A 23 4.84 5.66 5.49
N GLN A 24 4.80 6.94 5.10
CA GLN A 24 5.99 7.66 4.67
C GLN A 24 7.06 7.67 5.75
N LYS A 25 6.67 7.93 7.00
CA LYS A 25 7.57 7.93 8.15
C LYS A 25 8.24 6.57 8.34
N ARG A 26 7.46 5.50 8.35
CA ARG A 26 7.97 4.15 8.58
C ARG A 26 8.85 3.66 7.45
N LEU A 27 8.46 3.92 6.21
CA LEU A 27 9.27 3.51 5.07
C LEU A 27 10.60 4.27 5.04
N SER A 28 10.57 5.57 5.33
CA SER A 28 11.78 6.41 5.39
C SER A 28 12.74 5.99 6.50
N ALA A 29 12.24 5.37 7.57
CA ALA A 29 13.05 4.87 8.67
C ALA A 29 13.51 3.42 8.47
N ASP A 30 12.99 2.73 7.47
CA ASP A 30 13.27 1.30 7.27
C ASP A 30 14.57 1.10 6.49
N LYS A 31 15.60 0.66 7.20
CA LYS A 31 16.94 0.46 6.64
C LYS A 31 16.98 -0.68 5.64
N GLU A 32 16.21 -1.72 5.86
CA GLU A 32 16.14 -2.88 4.95
C GLU A 32 15.56 -2.46 3.60
N TYR A 33 14.47 -1.70 3.61
CA TYR A 33 13.90 -1.17 2.38
C TYR A 33 14.90 -0.27 1.65
N ALA A 34 15.56 0.63 2.37
CA ALA A 34 16.55 1.54 1.79
C ALA A 34 17.66 0.77 1.06
N GLU A 35 18.14 -0.31 1.63
CA GLU A 35 19.17 -1.15 1.01
C GLU A 35 18.63 -1.90 -0.21
N LEU A 36 17.45 -2.53 -0.09
CA LEU A 36 16.83 -3.27 -1.19
C LEU A 36 16.44 -2.37 -2.36
N ALA A 37 16.06 -1.14 -2.08
CA ALA A 37 15.55 -0.19 -3.07
C ALA A 37 16.59 0.84 -3.52
N LYS A 38 17.85 0.69 -3.19
CA LYS A 38 18.88 1.69 -3.52
C LYS A 38 19.04 1.93 -5.03
N GLY A 39 18.69 0.96 -5.87
CA GLY A 39 18.69 1.10 -7.33
C GLY A 39 17.34 1.52 -7.92
N VAL A 40 16.33 1.78 -7.09
CA VAL A 40 15.00 2.17 -7.56
C VAL A 40 14.94 3.68 -7.77
N ASP A 41 14.46 4.08 -8.93
CA ASP A 41 14.14 5.47 -9.27
C ASP A 41 12.83 5.45 -10.07
N ASP A 42 11.72 5.34 -9.35
CA ASP A 42 10.42 5.16 -9.96
C ASP A 42 9.31 5.86 -9.18
N THR A 43 8.20 6.12 -9.89
CA THR A 43 6.97 6.62 -9.31
C THR A 43 5.87 5.59 -9.48
N TYR A 44 4.94 5.59 -8.54
CA TYR A 44 3.88 4.57 -8.47
C TYR A 44 2.54 5.22 -8.22
N THR A 45 1.52 4.74 -8.93
CA THR A 45 0.12 5.05 -8.64
C THR A 45 -0.56 3.79 -8.16
N LEU A 46 -1.19 3.85 -6.99
CA LEU A 46 -1.99 2.76 -6.43
C LEU A 46 -3.46 3.12 -6.52
N VAL A 47 -4.24 2.27 -7.17
CA VAL A 47 -5.67 2.46 -7.35
C VAL A 47 -6.42 1.39 -6.58
N LEU A 48 -7.09 1.79 -5.51
CA LEU A 48 -7.96 0.94 -4.70
C LEU A 48 -9.37 1.14 -5.20
N GLN A 49 -9.83 0.22 -6.07
CA GLN A 49 -11.10 0.38 -6.77
C GLN A 49 -12.28 0.24 -5.83
N ALA A 50 -13.30 1.07 -6.06
CA ALA A 50 -14.53 1.09 -5.29
C ALA A 50 -15.24 -0.27 -5.30
N GLU A 51 -15.90 -0.58 -4.18
CA GLU A 51 -16.80 -1.71 -4.03
C GLU A 51 -18.05 -1.21 -3.29
N PRO A 52 -18.94 -0.49 -3.98
CA PRO A 52 -20.10 0.15 -3.32
C PRO A 52 -20.99 -0.80 -2.55
N ASP A 53 -21.17 -2.03 -3.06
CA ASP A 53 -21.95 -3.08 -2.38
C ASP A 53 -21.33 -3.57 -1.09
N LYS A 54 -20.05 -3.27 -0.88
CA LYS A 54 -19.30 -3.62 0.34
C LYS A 54 -18.99 -2.40 1.22
N GLY A 55 -19.65 -1.29 0.96
CA GLY A 55 -19.47 -0.08 1.75
C GLY A 55 -18.20 0.69 1.43
N VAL A 56 -17.63 0.49 0.25
CA VAL A 56 -16.49 1.25 -0.26
C VAL A 56 -16.97 2.00 -1.51
N PRO A 57 -17.65 3.15 -1.34
CA PRO A 57 -18.36 3.80 -2.44
C PRO A 57 -17.46 4.48 -3.45
N GLU A 58 -16.23 4.84 -3.07
CA GLU A 58 -15.33 5.61 -3.93
C GLU A 58 -14.01 4.90 -4.15
N THR A 59 -13.48 5.04 -5.36
CA THR A 59 -12.13 4.61 -5.68
C THR A 59 -11.13 5.58 -5.05
N MET A 60 -10.13 5.02 -4.37
CA MET A 60 -9.03 5.80 -3.81
C MET A 60 -7.80 5.67 -4.70
N THR A 61 -7.19 6.80 -5.03
CA THR A 61 -5.95 6.83 -5.80
C THR A 61 -4.90 7.59 -5.01
N VAL A 62 -3.77 6.93 -4.78
CA VAL A 62 -2.62 7.53 -4.10
C VAL A 62 -1.38 7.27 -4.93
N GLY A 63 -0.39 8.13 -4.79
CA GLY A 63 0.86 7.94 -5.49
C GLY A 63 2.05 8.29 -4.64
N PHE A 64 3.20 7.76 -5.02
CA PHE A 64 4.46 8.09 -4.34
C PHE A 64 5.64 7.89 -5.29
N GLY A 65 6.74 8.55 -4.95
CA GLY A 65 8.00 8.41 -5.68
C GLY A 65 9.09 7.86 -4.78
N ILE A 66 9.93 7.00 -5.36
CA ILE A 66 11.11 6.45 -4.70
C ILE A 66 12.34 6.80 -5.54
N ASN A 67 13.37 7.32 -4.89
CA ASN A 67 14.67 7.55 -5.50
C ASN A 67 15.76 7.05 -4.56
N ALA A 68 16.57 6.12 -5.04
CA ALA A 68 17.68 5.54 -4.29
C ALA A 68 17.26 5.03 -2.90
N GLY A 69 16.09 4.39 -2.81
CA GLY A 69 15.56 3.82 -1.58
C GLY A 69 14.87 4.82 -0.64
N ARG A 70 14.67 6.06 -1.10
CA ARG A 70 14.03 7.11 -0.30
C ARG A 70 12.73 7.56 -0.95
N MET A 71 11.70 7.76 -0.14
CA MET A 71 10.45 8.34 -0.63
C MET A 71 10.65 9.84 -0.83
N THR A 72 10.47 10.28 -2.08
CA THR A 72 10.69 11.67 -2.49
C THR A 72 9.40 12.49 -2.50
N ALA A 73 8.26 11.84 -2.66
CA ALA A 73 6.97 12.50 -2.72
C ALA A 73 5.86 11.51 -2.40
N MET A 74 4.74 12.03 -1.90
CA MET A 74 3.51 11.28 -1.72
C MET A 74 2.33 12.23 -1.98
N TRP A 75 1.31 11.75 -2.69
CA TRP A 75 0.16 12.56 -3.04
C TRP A 75 -1.10 11.72 -3.14
N LYS A 76 -2.25 12.39 -3.12
CA LYS A 76 -3.56 11.80 -3.46
C LYS A 76 -3.94 12.23 -4.87
N GLY A 77 -4.68 11.36 -5.56
CA GLY A 77 -5.15 11.61 -6.91
C GLY A 77 -4.18 11.12 -7.97
N GLU A 78 -4.58 11.32 -9.22
CA GLU A 78 -3.84 10.82 -10.36
C GLU A 78 -2.70 11.75 -10.75
N ARG A 79 -1.57 11.14 -11.07
CA ARG A 79 -0.43 11.77 -11.75
C ARG A 79 0.18 10.76 -12.70
N GLU A 80 0.89 11.25 -13.70
CA GLU A 80 1.68 10.37 -14.56
C GLU A 80 2.81 9.74 -13.74
N THR A 81 2.89 8.40 -13.77
CA THR A 81 3.88 7.64 -12.99
C THR A 81 4.45 6.51 -13.82
N SER A 82 5.59 5.96 -13.36
CA SER A 82 6.25 4.83 -13.99
C SER A 82 5.39 3.57 -13.98
N PHE A 83 4.64 3.35 -12.89
CA PHE A 83 3.82 2.18 -12.70
C PHE A 83 2.44 2.55 -12.14
N ILE A 84 1.42 1.83 -12.61
CA ILE A 84 0.06 1.93 -12.08
C ILE A 84 -0.34 0.53 -11.62
N LEU A 85 -0.68 0.40 -10.34
CA LEU A 85 -1.11 -0.84 -9.73
C LEU A 85 -2.57 -0.67 -9.31
N SER A 86 -3.46 -1.46 -9.89
CA SER A 86 -4.90 -1.33 -9.61
C SER A 86 -5.52 -2.68 -9.26
N ALA A 87 -6.43 -2.64 -8.30
CA ALA A 87 -7.20 -3.80 -7.86
C ALA A 87 -8.43 -3.34 -7.08
N PRO A 88 -9.46 -4.20 -6.97
CA PRO A 88 -10.56 -3.94 -6.05
C PRO A 88 -10.05 -3.76 -4.61
N TYR A 89 -10.74 -2.96 -3.83
CA TYR A 89 -10.37 -2.66 -2.44
C TYR A 89 -10.09 -3.93 -1.64
N GLY A 90 -10.92 -4.97 -1.78
CA GLY A 90 -10.75 -6.23 -1.05
C GLY A 90 -9.47 -6.98 -1.39
N VAL A 91 -8.95 -6.84 -2.59
CA VAL A 91 -7.65 -7.44 -2.96
C VAL A 91 -6.52 -6.76 -2.20
N TRP A 92 -6.56 -5.43 -2.09
CA TRP A 92 -5.60 -4.69 -1.29
C TRP A 92 -5.68 -5.09 0.19
N VAL A 93 -6.89 -5.29 0.71
CA VAL A 93 -7.09 -5.78 2.09
C VAL A 93 -6.42 -7.14 2.27
N ASP A 94 -6.61 -8.06 1.34
CA ASP A 94 -6.00 -9.39 1.40
C ASP A 94 -4.47 -9.32 1.38
N ILE A 95 -3.92 -8.43 0.58
CA ILE A 95 -2.46 -8.20 0.55
C ILE A 95 -1.98 -7.66 1.89
N LEU A 96 -2.66 -6.68 2.46
CA LEU A 96 -2.28 -6.07 3.74
C LEU A 96 -2.44 -7.05 4.90
N LEU A 97 -3.43 -7.93 4.85
CA LEU A 97 -3.63 -8.95 5.89
C LEU A 97 -2.70 -10.15 5.74
N GLY A 98 -1.91 -10.20 4.67
CA GLY A 98 -1.01 -11.32 4.43
C GLY A 98 -1.69 -12.58 3.89
N LYS A 99 -2.96 -12.47 3.47
CA LYS A 99 -3.69 -13.60 2.88
C LYS A 99 -3.17 -13.98 1.51
N ILE A 100 -2.63 -13.01 0.79
CA ILE A 100 -2.01 -13.20 -0.53
C ILE A 100 -0.83 -12.26 -0.66
N GLY A 101 0.26 -12.74 -1.28
CA GLY A 101 1.39 -11.88 -1.63
C GLY A 101 1.09 -11.02 -2.85
N ALA A 102 1.75 -9.87 -2.98
CA ALA A 102 1.55 -8.98 -4.11
C ALA A 102 1.90 -9.67 -5.44
N ASN A 103 2.99 -10.45 -5.48
CA ASN A 103 3.38 -11.19 -6.68
C ASN A 103 2.31 -12.20 -7.10
N ARG A 104 1.74 -12.93 -6.13
CA ARG A 104 0.68 -13.88 -6.40
C ARG A 104 -0.60 -13.20 -6.89
N ALA A 105 -0.94 -12.08 -6.31
CA ALA A 105 -2.09 -11.29 -6.75
C ALA A 105 -1.93 -10.86 -8.22
N PHE A 106 -0.72 -10.48 -8.63
CA PHE A 106 -0.42 -10.14 -10.01
C PHE A 106 -0.52 -11.37 -10.93
N ILE A 107 0.12 -12.48 -10.57
CA ILE A 107 0.13 -13.71 -11.37
C ILE A 107 -1.30 -14.25 -11.57
N THR A 108 -2.14 -14.17 -10.54
CA THR A 108 -3.53 -14.62 -10.60
C THR A 108 -4.48 -13.58 -11.18
N ARG A 109 -3.96 -12.48 -11.70
CA ARG A 109 -4.71 -11.38 -12.33
C ARG A 109 -5.67 -10.65 -11.40
N LYS A 110 -5.48 -10.75 -10.09
CA LYS A 110 -6.24 -9.97 -9.10
C LYS A 110 -5.72 -8.53 -9.01
N LEU A 111 -4.41 -8.37 -9.21
CA LEU A 111 -3.74 -7.08 -9.26
C LEU A 111 -3.28 -6.82 -10.69
N LYS A 112 -3.73 -5.69 -11.26
CA LYS A 112 -3.31 -5.25 -12.59
C LYS A 112 -2.16 -4.27 -12.45
N ILE A 113 -1.10 -4.49 -13.23
CA ILE A 113 0.08 -3.60 -13.23
C ILE A 113 0.32 -3.11 -14.66
N VAL A 114 0.46 -1.78 -14.80
CA VAL A 114 0.84 -1.12 -16.05
C VAL A 114 2.20 -0.47 -15.84
N GLY A 115 3.14 -0.74 -16.73
CA GLY A 115 4.51 -0.21 -16.67
C GLY A 115 5.51 -1.20 -17.21
N ASN A 116 6.80 -0.90 -17.04
CA ASN A 116 7.89 -1.75 -17.50
C ASN A 116 8.04 -2.96 -16.55
N MET A 117 7.43 -4.10 -16.92
CA MET A 117 7.42 -5.29 -16.07
C MET A 117 8.81 -5.85 -15.76
N PRO A 118 9.73 -5.99 -16.73
CA PRO A 118 11.08 -6.46 -16.41
C PRO A 118 11.76 -5.59 -15.35
N ARG A 119 11.58 -4.28 -15.39
CA ARG A 119 12.12 -3.34 -14.40
C ARG A 119 11.49 -3.55 -13.03
N LEU A 120 10.18 -3.73 -12.97
CA LEU A 120 9.48 -3.99 -11.71
C LEU A 120 9.92 -5.32 -11.08
N LEU A 121 10.08 -6.36 -11.89
CA LEU A 121 10.50 -7.67 -11.40
C LEU A 121 11.92 -7.66 -10.82
N LYS A 122 12.81 -6.82 -11.32
CA LYS A 122 14.15 -6.65 -10.76
C LYS A 122 14.13 -6.10 -9.34
N THR A 123 13.07 -5.41 -8.97
CA THR A 123 12.91 -4.79 -7.65
C THR A 123 11.86 -5.50 -6.79
N ALA A 124 11.58 -6.77 -7.10
CA ALA A 124 10.54 -7.54 -6.41
C ALA A 124 10.77 -7.63 -4.89
N LYS A 125 12.03 -7.79 -4.46
CA LYS A 125 12.36 -7.87 -3.02
C LYS A 125 12.08 -6.54 -2.31
N ALA A 126 12.36 -5.41 -2.96
CA ALA A 126 12.03 -4.10 -2.42
C ALA A 126 10.51 -3.93 -2.29
N THR A 127 9.75 -4.37 -3.29
CA THR A 127 8.29 -4.33 -3.27
C THR A 127 7.73 -5.19 -2.12
N GLU A 128 8.26 -6.38 -1.91
CA GLU A 128 7.86 -7.25 -0.80
C GLU A 128 8.13 -6.57 0.54
N ARG A 129 9.28 -5.94 0.70
CA ARG A 129 9.61 -5.23 1.94
C ARG A 129 8.69 -4.05 2.18
N LEU A 130 8.37 -3.29 1.13
CA LEU A 130 7.40 -2.18 1.23
C LEU A 130 6.05 -2.68 1.75
N VAL A 131 5.56 -3.80 1.24
CA VAL A 131 4.30 -4.41 1.70
C VAL A 131 4.40 -4.83 3.17
N GLU A 132 5.53 -5.38 3.60
CA GLU A 132 5.75 -5.73 5.02
C GLU A 132 5.69 -4.49 5.91
N VAL A 133 6.26 -3.37 5.47
CA VAL A 133 6.18 -2.10 6.21
C VAL A 133 4.73 -1.65 6.32
N LEU A 134 3.95 -1.74 5.24
CA LEU A 134 2.52 -1.42 5.26
C LEU A 134 1.74 -2.32 6.22
N ARG A 135 2.07 -3.60 6.29
CA ARG A 135 1.42 -4.55 7.22
C ARG A 135 1.66 -4.19 8.67
N GLY A 136 2.72 -3.47 8.97
CA GLY A 136 3.02 -3.00 10.33
C GLY A 136 2.27 -1.74 10.75
N VAL A 137 1.63 -1.04 9.83
CA VAL A 137 0.86 0.17 10.14
C VAL A 137 -0.49 -0.22 10.74
N PRO A 138 -0.81 0.23 11.97
CA PRO A 138 -2.16 -0.02 12.53
C PRO A 138 -3.23 0.60 11.62
N THR A 139 -4.13 -0.24 11.10
CA THR A 139 -5.00 0.14 10.00
C THR A 139 -6.46 -0.15 10.29
N SER A 140 -7.32 0.87 10.11
CA SER A 140 -8.77 0.74 10.04
C SER A 140 -9.21 0.62 8.59
N LEU A 141 -10.14 -0.28 8.33
CA LEU A 141 -10.65 -0.57 7.00
C LEU A 141 -12.08 -0.04 6.82
N HIS A 142 -12.44 0.23 5.56
CA HIS A 142 -13.75 0.78 5.19
C HIS A 142 -14.83 -0.28 5.09
N GLY A 143 -16.08 0.15 5.29
CA GLY A 143 -17.28 -0.62 4.97
C GLY A 143 -17.32 -2.00 5.64
N LYS A 144 -17.66 -3.00 4.86
CA LYS A 144 -17.76 -4.39 5.34
C LYS A 144 -16.41 -5.01 5.72
N TYR A 145 -15.31 -4.33 5.41
CA TYR A 145 -13.97 -4.78 5.81
C TYR A 145 -13.56 -4.28 7.20
N ALA A 146 -14.36 -3.44 7.83
CA ALA A 146 -13.99 -2.78 9.10
C ALA A 146 -13.66 -3.76 10.22
N ASP A 147 -14.30 -4.93 10.27
CA ASP A 147 -14.05 -5.98 11.26
C ASP A 147 -12.70 -6.67 11.05
N GLN A 148 -12.09 -6.51 9.90
CA GLN A 148 -10.75 -7.05 9.59
C GLN A 148 -9.64 -6.04 9.86
N SER A 149 -9.96 -4.87 10.42
CA SER A 149 -8.96 -3.87 10.81
C SER A 149 -7.91 -4.48 11.74
N PHE A 150 -6.67 -4.01 11.66
CA PHE A 150 -5.53 -4.67 12.30
C PHE A 150 -4.53 -3.68 12.89
N GLY A 151 -3.67 -4.21 13.79
CA GLY A 151 -2.60 -3.44 14.44
C GLY A 151 -2.92 -2.97 15.85
#